data_f2ab426606dcd240fba01e90fe1df3fd
#
_entry.id   f2ab426606dcd240fba01e90fe1df3fd
#
_cell.length_a   1.000
_cell.length_b   1.000
_cell.length_c   1.000
_cell.angle_alpha   90.00
_cell.angle_beta   90.00
_cell.angle_gamma   90.00
#
_symmetry.space_group_name_H-M   'P 1'
#
loop_
_entity.id
_entity.type
_entity.pdbx_description
1 polymer ?
#
loop_
_entity_poly.entity_id
_entity_poly.type
_entity_poly.pdbx_seq_one_letter_code
_entity_poly.pdbx_strand_id
1 'polypeptide(L)'
;MSLRQKEKSEMTHQEIKAAALRLFLENGYKNTSVQDIVTESGYSIGSFYNHYKTKRDVLADIWNEHAIAFISHSIDEMKAIRTPEELADYLIDNSNAFDRDEKTISLAKAAQEDLVTVGKNYEGVRDISQLYLKEIASVLRIFCPHTEEVILLSHASVLDSIQYSHSEVTRKKVGYFFDDDTVKHDILLLMNAWIQEDIQGMKEG
;
A
#
# COMPACT_ATOMS: atom_id res chain seq x y z
N MET A 1 9.13 -8.99 -33.46
CA MET A 1 10.17 -8.40 -32.59
C MET A 1 11.05 -9.53 -32.10
N SER A 2 12.40 -9.46 -32.30
CA SER A 2 13.31 -10.52 -31.85
C SER A 2 13.45 -10.52 -30.32
N LEU A 3 13.86 -11.66 -29.72
CA LEU A 3 14.14 -11.76 -28.27
C LEU A 3 15.10 -10.66 -27.81
N ARG A 4 16.19 -10.45 -28.53
CA ARG A 4 17.19 -9.41 -28.24
C ARG A 4 16.61 -7.98 -28.27
N GLN A 5 15.61 -7.71 -29.15
CA GLN A 5 14.94 -6.40 -29.18
C GLN A 5 14.00 -6.21 -27.98
N LYS A 6 13.34 -7.28 -27.53
CA LYS A 6 12.52 -7.24 -26.28
C LYS A 6 13.38 -6.98 -25.06
N GLU A 7 14.49 -7.69 -24.92
CA GLU A 7 15.44 -7.52 -23.81
C GLU A 7 16.00 -6.09 -23.77
N LYS A 8 16.41 -5.56 -24.92
CA LYS A 8 16.89 -4.17 -25.00
C LYS A 8 15.80 -3.15 -24.65
N SER A 9 14.57 -3.38 -25.09
CA SER A 9 13.44 -2.51 -24.77
C SER A 9 13.14 -2.54 -23.26
N GLU A 10 13.19 -3.73 -22.65
CA GLU A 10 12.98 -3.90 -21.20
C GLU A 10 14.09 -3.22 -20.40
N MET A 11 15.36 -3.36 -20.79
CA MET A 11 16.48 -2.64 -20.16
C MET A 11 16.26 -1.14 -20.22
N THR A 12 15.90 -0.58 -21.37
CA THR A 12 15.64 0.85 -21.53
C THR A 12 14.49 1.31 -20.64
N HIS A 13 13.42 0.53 -20.55
CA HIS A 13 12.29 0.81 -19.66
C HIS A 13 12.72 0.89 -18.19
N GLN A 14 13.47 -0.11 -17.71
CA GLN A 14 13.95 -0.17 -16.33
C GLN A 14 14.94 0.96 -16.01
N GLU A 15 15.82 1.33 -16.94
CA GLU A 15 16.79 2.42 -16.74
C GLU A 15 16.11 3.79 -16.67
N ILE A 16 15.10 4.05 -17.52
CA ILE A 16 14.27 5.27 -17.44
C ILE A 16 13.51 5.31 -16.13
N LYS A 17 12.89 4.20 -15.72
CA LYS A 17 12.18 4.09 -14.43
C LYS A 17 13.10 4.34 -13.24
N ALA A 18 14.28 3.75 -13.23
CA ALA A 18 15.27 3.93 -12.16
C ALA A 18 15.77 5.39 -12.07
N ALA A 19 16.00 6.05 -13.20
CA ALA A 19 16.37 7.47 -13.24
C ALA A 19 15.23 8.35 -12.68
N ALA A 20 14.00 8.09 -13.11
CA ALA A 20 12.83 8.80 -12.59
C ALA A 20 12.66 8.63 -11.09
N LEU A 21 12.82 7.41 -10.57
CA LEU A 21 12.75 7.13 -9.14
C LEU A 21 13.78 7.92 -8.34
N ARG A 22 15.06 7.94 -8.79
CA ARG A 22 16.11 8.74 -8.12
C ARG A 22 15.72 10.21 -8.06
N LEU A 23 15.33 10.80 -9.18
CA LEU A 23 14.97 12.20 -9.26
C LEU A 23 13.71 12.54 -8.45
N PHE A 24 12.73 11.64 -8.39
CA PHE A 24 11.53 11.84 -7.56
C PHE A 24 11.86 11.85 -6.08
N LEU A 25 12.83 11.04 -5.64
CA LEU A 25 13.27 11.01 -4.24
C LEU A 25 14.17 12.21 -3.88
N GLU A 26 15.04 12.64 -4.81
CA GLU A 26 15.99 13.74 -4.57
C GLU A 26 15.33 15.12 -4.69
N ASN A 27 14.57 15.35 -5.75
CA ASN A 27 14.03 16.66 -6.11
C ASN A 27 12.52 16.79 -5.83
N GLY A 28 11.86 15.67 -5.56
CA GLY A 28 10.41 15.54 -5.50
C GLY A 28 9.76 15.38 -6.88
N TYR A 29 8.65 14.66 -6.93
CA TYR A 29 7.93 14.39 -8.16
C TYR A 29 7.53 15.65 -8.94
N LYS A 30 6.98 16.67 -8.24
CA LYS A 30 6.52 17.90 -8.90
C LYS A 30 7.62 18.67 -9.60
N ASN A 31 8.81 18.69 -9.02
CA ASN A 31 9.96 19.44 -9.52
C ASN A 31 10.78 18.69 -10.59
N THR A 32 10.45 17.43 -10.85
CA THR A 32 11.13 16.62 -11.88
C THR A 32 10.37 16.70 -13.19
N SER A 33 11.05 17.02 -14.27
CA SER A 33 10.51 17.02 -15.64
C SER A 33 10.89 15.75 -16.41
N VAL A 34 10.19 15.49 -17.53
CA VAL A 34 10.59 14.42 -18.48
C VAL A 34 12.00 14.67 -19.03
N GLN A 35 12.36 15.95 -19.24
CA GLN A 35 13.69 16.30 -19.71
C GLN A 35 14.79 15.94 -18.71
N ASP A 36 14.54 16.11 -17.40
CA ASP A 36 15.48 15.71 -16.36
C ASP A 36 15.66 14.19 -16.36
N ILE A 37 14.56 13.44 -16.48
CA ILE A 37 14.57 11.96 -16.52
C ILE A 37 15.39 11.43 -17.70
N VAL A 38 15.21 11.97 -18.90
CA VAL A 38 15.97 11.51 -20.08
C VAL A 38 17.43 11.92 -20.01
N THR A 39 17.74 13.07 -19.43
CA THR A 39 19.12 13.51 -19.18
C THR A 39 19.82 12.59 -18.20
N GLU A 40 19.17 12.26 -17.08
CA GLU A 40 19.68 11.37 -16.05
C GLU A 40 19.86 9.93 -16.54
N SER A 41 18.91 9.42 -17.33
CA SER A 41 18.96 8.06 -17.88
C SER A 41 19.89 7.91 -19.09
N GLY A 42 20.34 9.01 -19.69
CA GLY A 42 21.14 8.99 -20.92
C GLY A 42 20.37 8.62 -22.20
N TYR A 43 19.04 8.61 -22.13
CA TYR A 43 18.18 8.31 -23.29
C TYR A 43 17.63 9.55 -23.97
N SER A 44 17.09 9.36 -25.17
CA SER A 44 16.40 10.44 -25.88
C SER A 44 14.96 10.61 -25.38
N ILE A 45 14.41 11.80 -25.59
CA ILE A 45 13.00 12.07 -25.29
C ILE A 45 12.05 11.16 -26.09
N GLY A 46 12.44 10.77 -27.31
CA GLY A 46 11.72 9.80 -28.13
C GLY A 46 11.73 8.39 -27.51
N SER A 47 12.87 7.99 -26.91
CA SER A 47 12.94 6.72 -26.16
C SER A 47 12.00 6.73 -24.98
N PHE A 48 11.90 7.83 -24.23
CA PHE A 48 10.95 7.97 -23.13
C PHE A 48 9.51 7.73 -23.61
N TYR A 49 9.09 8.45 -24.66
CA TYR A 49 7.71 8.36 -25.16
C TYR A 49 7.37 7.02 -25.85
N ASN A 50 8.37 6.18 -26.15
CA ASN A 50 8.13 4.80 -26.57
C ASN A 50 7.70 3.88 -25.40
N HIS A 51 8.00 4.25 -24.15
CA HIS A 51 7.69 3.46 -22.95
C HIS A 51 6.58 4.08 -22.10
N TYR A 52 6.55 5.40 -21.97
CA TYR A 52 5.63 6.13 -21.12
C TYR A 52 5.01 7.31 -21.88
N LYS A 53 3.71 7.48 -21.77
CA LYS A 53 3.03 8.64 -22.40
C LYS A 53 3.26 9.93 -21.62
N THR A 54 3.41 9.82 -20.31
CA THR A 54 3.55 10.96 -19.39
C THR A 54 4.48 10.61 -18.22
N LYS A 55 4.95 11.63 -17.50
CA LYS A 55 5.64 11.46 -16.22
C LYS A 55 4.78 10.71 -15.18
N ARG A 56 3.46 10.86 -15.27
CA ARG A 56 2.49 10.22 -14.40
C ARG A 56 2.45 8.71 -14.59
N ASP A 57 2.64 8.21 -15.82
CA ASP A 57 2.72 6.77 -16.09
C ASP A 57 3.97 6.15 -15.45
N VAL A 58 5.09 6.89 -15.44
CA VAL A 58 6.31 6.45 -14.72
C VAL A 58 6.05 6.36 -13.22
N LEU A 59 5.38 7.36 -12.64
CA LEU A 59 5.03 7.34 -11.22
C LEU A 59 4.09 6.17 -10.90
N ALA A 60 3.11 5.89 -11.76
CA ALA A 60 2.18 4.76 -11.58
C ALA A 60 2.91 3.41 -11.63
N ASP A 61 3.87 3.24 -12.53
CA ASP A 61 4.68 2.03 -12.63
C ASP A 61 5.57 1.82 -11.39
N ILE A 62 6.27 2.88 -10.96
CA ILE A 62 7.08 2.88 -9.73
C ILE A 62 6.22 2.57 -8.51
N TRP A 63 5.06 3.22 -8.40
CA TRP A 63 4.14 3.01 -7.28
C TRP A 63 3.61 1.58 -7.22
N ASN A 64 3.17 1.04 -8.36
CA ASN A 64 2.67 -0.33 -8.43
C ASN A 64 3.72 -1.35 -8.00
N GLU A 65 4.97 -1.21 -8.46
CA GLU A 65 6.06 -2.11 -8.09
C GLU A 65 6.34 -2.04 -6.58
N HIS A 66 6.44 -0.83 -6.05
CA HIS A 66 6.72 -0.60 -4.63
C HIS A 66 5.58 -1.12 -3.75
N ALA A 67 4.35 -0.79 -4.10
CA ALA A 67 3.18 -1.18 -3.34
C ALA A 67 2.92 -2.70 -3.40
N ILE A 68 3.18 -3.36 -4.54
CA ILE A 68 3.10 -4.82 -4.64
C ILE A 68 4.16 -5.48 -3.75
N ALA A 69 5.39 -4.97 -3.74
CA ALA A 69 6.45 -5.52 -2.90
C ALA A 69 6.09 -5.38 -1.40
N PHE A 70 5.60 -4.21 -1.00
CA PHE A 70 5.14 -3.95 0.37
C PHE A 70 4.00 -4.90 0.78
N ILE A 71 2.96 -5.01 -0.04
CA ILE A 71 1.82 -5.89 0.27
C ILE A 71 2.20 -7.36 0.25
N SER A 72 3.06 -7.80 -0.66
CA SER A 72 3.52 -9.20 -0.68
C SER A 72 4.24 -9.56 0.62
N HIS A 73 5.07 -8.67 1.13
CA HIS A 73 5.73 -8.85 2.43
C HIS A 73 4.70 -8.90 3.58
N SER A 74 3.78 -7.96 3.60
CA SER A 74 2.69 -7.90 4.58
C SER A 74 1.82 -9.16 4.60
N ILE A 75 1.47 -9.70 3.42
CA ILE A 75 0.73 -10.96 3.28
C ILE A 75 1.50 -12.14 3.86
N ASP A 76 2.81 -12.22 3.61
CA ASP A 76 3.63 -13.32 4.13
C ASP A 76 3.74 -13.27 5.67
N GLU A 77 3.81 -12.10 6.27
CA GLU A 77 3.78 -11.92 7.72
C GLU A 77 2.42 -12.32 8.30
N MET A 78 1.32 -11.87 7.70
CA MET A 78 -0.04 -12.19 8.14
C MET A 78 -0.36 -13.69 8.14
N LYS A 79 0.27 -14.49 7.27
CA LYS A 79 0.11 -15.95 7.24
C LYS A 79 0.52 -16.66 8.53
N ALA A 80 1.36 -16.05 9.35
CA ALA A 80 1.81 -16.59 10.63
C ALA A 80 0.86 -16.30 11.79
N ILE A 81 -0.06 -15.36 11.65
CA ILE A 81 -0.96 -14.88 12.71
C ILE A 81 -1.99 -15.95 13.07
N ARG A 82 -2.15 -16.20 14.38
CA ARG A 82 -3.08 -17.21 14.94
C ARG A 82 -3.96 -16.68 16.07
N THR A 83 -3.63 -15.52 16.64
CA THR A 83 -4.38 -14.92 17.74
C THR A 83 -4.79 -13.46 17.43
N PRO A 84 -5.86 -12.95 18.07
CA PRO A 84 -6.23 -11.55 17.97
C PRO A 84 -5.10 -10.59 18.39
N GLU A 85 -4.34 -10.96 19.41
CA GLU A 85 -3.21 -10.20 19.92
C GLU A 85 -2.10 -10.07 18.87
N GLU A 86 -1.76 -11.16 18.18
CA GLU A 86 -0.78 -11.16 17.09
C GLU A 86 -1.24 -10.28 15.93
N LEU A 87 -2.54 -10.27 15.59
CA LEU A 87 -3.06 -9.38 14.55
C LEU A 87 -2.98 -7.91 15.00
N ALA A 88 -3.32 -7.61 16.24
CA ALA A 88 -3.23 -6.24 16.76
C ALA A 88 -1.79 -5.73 16.78
N ASP A 89 -0.84 -6.54 17.25
CA ASP A 89 0.60 -6.21 17.23
C ASP A 89 1.08 -5.98 15.79
N TYR A 90 0.73 -6.87 14.87
CA TYR A 90 1.07 -6.74 13.46
C TYR A 90 0.57 -5.41 12.86
N LEU A 91 -0.70 -5.04 13.09
CA LEU A 91 -1.28 -3.81 12.53
C LEU A 91 -0.55 -2.55 13.03
N ILE A 92 -0.14 -2.54 14.30
CA ILE A 92 0.62 -1.45 14.91
C ILE A 92 2.04 -1.40 14.33
N ASP A 93 2.73 -2.54 14.29
CA ASP A 93 4.09 -2.63 13.77
C ASP A 93 4.16 -2.26 12.29
N ASN A 94 3.20 -2.70 11.49
CA ASN A 94 3.10 -2.39 10.07
C ASN A 94 2.81 -0.90 9.83
N SER A 95 1.97 -0.27 10.65
CA SER A 95 1.77 1.18 10.64
C SER A 95 3.08 1.94 10.89
N ASN A 96 3.82 1.53 11.92
CA ASN A 96 5.09 2.14 12.27
C ASN A 96 6.20 1.86 11.25
N ALA A 97 6.19 0.67 10.60
CA ALA A 97 7.16 0.32 9.56
C ALA A 97 6.99 1.19 8.30
N PHE A 98 5.74 1.46 7.90
CA PHE A 98 5.44 2.35 6.78
C PHE A 98 6.02 3.75 6.98
N ASP A 99 5.99 4.26 8.21
CA ASP A 99 6.47 5.58 8.57
C ASP A 99 8.00 5.69 8.69
N ARG A 100 8.72 4.58 8.75
CA ARG A 100 10.20 4.56 8.86
C ARG A 100 10.91 4.59 7.51
N ASP A 101 10.23 4.28 6.43
CA ASP A 101 10.80 4.30 5.08
C ASP A 101 10.49 5.61 4.36
N GLU A 102 11.44 6.55 4.37
CA GLU A 102 11.33 7.85 3.70
C GLU A 102 10.97 7.72 2.20
N LYS A 103 11.44 6.65 1.55
CA LYS A 103 11.14 6.37 0.15
C LYS A 103 9.65 6.06 -0.02
N THR A 104 9.11 5.19 0.80
CA THR A 104 7.69 4.83 0.82
C THR A 104 6.82 6.07 1.07
N ILE A 105 7.17 6.88 2.07
CA ILE A 105 6.44 8.12 2.40
C ILE A 105 6.45 9.08 1.21
N SER A 106 7.61 9.31 0.58
CA SER A 106 7.75 10.22 -0.56
C SER A 106 6.93 9.75 -1.77
N LEU A 107 6.99 8.46 -2.09
CA LEU A 107 6.21 7.87 -3.18
C LEU A 107 4.71 7.87 -2.90
N ALA A 108 4.29 7.54 -1.68
CA ALA A 108 2.90 7.56 -1.26
C ALA A 108 2.30 8.96 -1.37
N LYS A 109 3.05 9.99 -0.94
CA LYS A 109 2.64 11.39 -1.08
C LYS A 109 2.46 11.80 -2.55
N ALA A 110 3.42 11.46 -3.40
CA ALA A 110 3.34 11.75 -4.83
C ALA A 110 2.16 11.01 -5.49
N ALA A 111 1.95 9.73 -5.14
CA ALA A 111 0.85 8.93 -5.62
C ALA A 111 -0.52 9.48 -5.18
N GLN A 112 -0.65 9.85 -3.91
CA GLN A 112 -1.88 10.45 -3.37
C GLN A 112 -2.24 11.77 -4.08
N GLU A 113 -1.24 12.60 -4.36
CA GLU A 113 -1.47 13.91 -4.99
C GLU A 113 -1.81 13.80 -6.48
N ASP A 114 -1.23 12.83 -7.19
CA ASP A 114 -1.33 12.78 -8.66
C ASP A 114 -2.02 11.53 -9.22
N LEU A 115 -1.99 10.39 -8.53
CA LEU A 115 -2.56 9.14 -9.04
C LEU A 115 -3.92 8.80 -8.45
N VAL A 116 -4.18 9.25 -7.22
CA VAL A 116 -5.41 8.93 -6.50
C VAL A 116 -6.23 10.20 -6.32
N THR A 117 -7.40 10.23 -6.93
CA THR A 117 -8.42 11.26 -6.67
C THR A 117 -9.64 10.61 -6.06
N VAL A 118 -10.43 11.37 -5.29
CA VAL A 118 -11.62 10.85 -4.63
C VAL A 118 -12.53 10.12 -5.64
N GLY A 119 -12.66 8.80 -5.43
CA GLY A 119 -13.50 7.93 -6.25
C GLY A 119 -12.94 7.50 -7.60
N LYS A 120 -11.70 7.83 -7.94
CA LYS A 120 -11.09 7.42 -9.22
C LYS A 120 -9.56 7.35 -9.14
N ASN A 121 -9.02 6.17 -9.38
CA ASN A 121 -7.58 5.97 -9.55
C ASN A 121 -7.15 6.30 -10.99
N TYR A 122 -5.89 6.75 -11.14
CA TYR A 122 -5.27 6.90 -12.46
C TYR A 122 -5.25 5.56 -13.20
N GLU A 123 -5.50 5.60 -14.52
CA GLU A 123 -5.43 4.40 -15.35
C GLU A 123 -4.05 3.72 -15.21
N GLY A 124 -4.04 2.43 -14.91
CA GLY A 124 -2.81 1.66 -14.67
C GLY A 124 -2.38 1.55 -13.21
N VAL A 125 -2.96 2.31 -12.28
CA VAL A 125 -2.75 2.08 -10.84
C VAL A 125 -3.54 0.87 -10.39
N ARG A 126 -2.84 -0.13 -9.85
CA ARG A 126 -3.48 -1.33 -9.29
C ARG A 126 -4.19 -1.00 -7.99
N ASP A 127 -5.38 -1.54 -7.83
CA ASP A 127 -6.09 -1.46 -6.55
C ASP A 127 -5.59 -2.55 -5.59
N ILE A 128 -4.45 -2.21 -4.96
CA ILE A 128 -3.79 -3.09 -3.99
C ILE A 128 -4.44 -3.04 -2.61
N SER A 129 -5.24 -2.00 -2.32
CA SER A 129 -5.97 -1.90 -1.06
C SER A 129 -6.92 -3.08 -0.89
N GLN A 130 -7.59 -3.51 -1.96
CA GLN A 130 -8.47 -4.68 -1.92
C GLN A 130 -7.74 -5.99 -1.61
N LEU A 131 -6.49 -6.14 -2.08
CA LEU A 131 -5.68 -7.31 -1.74
C LEU A 131 -5.36 -7.33 -0.24
N TYR A 132 -4.94 -6.19 0.30
CA TYR A 132 -4.62 -6.05 1.72
C TYR A 132 -5.85 -6.31 2.61
N LEU A 133 -7.00 -5.72 2.29
CA LEU A 133 -8.24 -5.95 3.03
C LEU A 133 -8.68 -7.42 3.00
N LYS A 134 -8.53 -8.12 1.86
CA LYS A 134 -8.83 -9.55 1.76
C LYS A 134 -7.92 -10.39 2.64
N GLU A 135 -6.65 -10.03 2.79
CA GLU A 135 -5.74 -10.76 3.67
C GLU A 135 -6.08 -10.54 5.15
N ILE A 136 -6.37 -9.30 5.57
CA ILE A 136 -6.89 -9.06 6.93
C ILE A 136 -8.18 -9.86 7.16
N ALA A 137 -9.12 -9.86 6.20
CA ALA A 137 -10.36 -10.63 6.30
C ALA A 137 -10.08 -12.14 6.39
N SER A 138 -9.06 -12.65 5.69
CA SER A 138 -8.63 -14.06 5.78
C SER A 138 -8.10 -14.42 7.17
N VAL A 139 -7.37 -13.50 7.80
CA VAL A 139 -6.95 -13.68 9.21
C VAL A 139 -8.15 -13.62 10.16
N LEU A 140 -9.06 -12.66 9.96
CA LEU A 140 -10.29 -12.57 10.77
C LEU A 140 -11.17 -13.80 10.63
N ARG A 141 -11.16 -14.49 9.48
CA ARG A 141 -11.85 -15.77 9.27
C ARG A 141 -11.39 -16.86 10.25
N ILE A 142 -10.15 -16.79 10.73
CA ILE A 142 -9.64 -17.73 11.74
C ILE A 142 -10.38 -17.56 13.07
N PHE A 143 -10.75 -16.34 13.42
CA PHE A 143 -11.38 -15.98 14.69
C PHE A 143 -12.91 -15.96 14.62
N CYS A 144 -13.45 -15.66 13.42
CA CYS A 144 -14.87 -15.52 13.14
C CYS A 144 -15.24 -16.43 11.95
N PRO A 145 -15.21 -17.78 12.12
CA PRO A 145 -15.37 -18.74 11.03
C PRO A 145 -16.78 -18.76 10.42
N HIS A 146 -17.81 -18.31 11.13
CA HIS A 146 -19.21 -18.34 10.67
C HIS A 146 -19.69 -16.99 10.11
N THR A 147 -18.89 -15.93 10.27
CA THR A 147 -19.21 -14.58 9.79
C THR A 147 -19.16 -14.52 8.26
N GLU A 148 -20.14 -13.87 7.63
CA GLU A 148 -20.19 -13.69 6.18
C GLU A 148 -18.98 -12.90 5.66
N GLU A 149 -18.56 -13.21 4.41
CA GLU A 149 -17.40 -12.59 3.77
C GLU A 149 -17.49 -11.06 3.70
N VAL A 150 -18.67 -10.54 3.37
CA VAL A 150 -18.90 -9.09 3.27
C VAL A 150 -18.73 -8.38 4.61
N ILE A 151 -19.09 -9.07 5.72
CA ILE A 151 -18.92 -8.54 7.08
C ILE A 151 -17.45 -8.58 7.47
N LEU A 152 -16.73 -9.68 7.18
CA LEU A 152 -15.28 -9.76 7.42
C LEU A 152 -14.50 -8.68 6.65
N LEU A 153 -14.87 -8.39 5.41
CA LEU A 153 -14.27 -7.29 4.64
C LEU A 153 -14.57 -5.93 5.26
N SER A 154 -15.77 -5.75 5.82
CA SER A 154 -16.13 -4.54 6.58
C SER A 154 -15.26 -4.39 7.83
N HIS A 155 -15.11 -5.47 8.62
CA HIS A 155 -14.23 -5.48 9.79
C HIS A 155 -12.77 -5.21 9.42
N ALA A 156 -12.27 -5.82 8.34
CA ALA A 156 -10.93 -5.55 7.81
C ALA A 156 -10.74 -4.08 7.45
N SER A 157 -11.74 -3.44 6.83
CA SER A 157 -11.71 -2.01 6.50
C SER A 157 -11.67 -1.11 7.74
N VAL A 158 -12.34 -1.51 8.84
CA VAL A 158 -12.24 -0.78 10.12
C VAL A 158 -10.84 -0.87 10.69
N LEU A 159 -10.24 -2.07 10.72
CA LEU A 159 -8.87 -2.28 11.21
C LEU A 159 -7.84 -1.51 10.37
N ASP A 160 -7.95 -1.55 9.05
CA ASP A 160 -7.10 -0.77 8.13
C ASP A 160 -7.23 0.74 8.38
N SER A 161 -8.44 1.23 8.64
CA SER A 161 -8.68 2.65 8.97
C SER A 161 -8.04 3.05 10.31
N ILE A 162 -8.07 2.17 11.32
CA ILE A 162 -7.39 2.39 12.60
C ILE A 162 -5.88 2.43 12.38
N GLN A 163 -5.33 1.46 11.66
CA GLN A 163 -3.91 1.39 11.30
C GLN A 163 -3.46 2.66 10.58
N TYR A 164 -4.19 3.10 9.55
CA TYR A 164 -3.88 4.32 8.81
C TYR A 164 -3.91 5.57 9.71
N SER A 165 -4.92 5.66 10.59
CA SER A 165 -5.07 6.78 11.53
C SER A 165 -3.94 6.83 12.57
N HIS A 166 -3.39 5.66 12.92
CA HIS A 166 -2.28 5.52 13.86
C HIS A 166 -0.92 5.84 13.24
N SER A 167 -0.80 5.85 11.91
CA SER A 167 0.45 6.17 11.22
C SER A 167 1.01 7.53 11.64
N GLU A 168 2.35 7.66 11.73
CA GLU A 168 3.03 8.90 12.14
C GLU A 168 2.67 10.08 11.22
N VAL A 169 2.53 9.82 9.92
CA VAL A 169 2.13 10.83 8.93
C VAL A 169 0.77 11.41 9.25
N THR A 170 -0.20 10.56 9.61
CA THR A 170 -1.54 11.00 9.97
C THR A 170 -1.55 11.68 11.34
N ARG A 171 -0.86 11.13 12.33
CA ARG A 171 -0.72 11.70 13.68
C ARG A 171 -0.16 13.12 13.63
N LYS A 172 0.93 13.36 12.89
CA LYS A 172 1.52 14.69 12.70
C LYS A 172 0.56 15.68 12.04
N LYS A 173 -0.29 15.23 11.14
CA LYS A 173 -1.26 16.05 10.43
C LYS A 173 -2.45 16.47 11.30
N VAL A 174 -2.92 15.58 12.16
CA VAL A 174 -4.14 15.76 12.96
C VAL A 174 -3.84 16.33 14.36
N GLY A 175 -2.60 16.18 14.85
CA GLY A 175 -2.17 16.68 16.17
C GLY A 175 -2.67 15.86 17.37
N TYR A 176 -3.19 14.64 17.14
CA TYR A 176 -3.57 13.68 18.17
C TYR A 176 -2.57 12.54 18.21
N PHE A 177 -2.17 12.17 19.42
CA PHE A 177 -1.25 11.05 19.65
C PHE A 177 -1.90 10.08 20.63
N PHE A 178 -2.23 8.91 20.13
CA PHE A 178 -2.51 7.75 20.97
C PHE A 178 -1.25 6.89 21.00
N ASP A 179 -0.91 6.34 22.17
CA ASP A 179 0.17 5.36 22.27
C ASP A 179 -0.26 4.01 21.68
N ASP A 180 0.72 3.18 21.39
CA ASP A 180 0.51 1.87 20.77
C ASP A 180 -0.37 0.98 21.65
N ASP A 181 -0.24 1.05 22.98
CA ASP A 181 -1.03 0.26 23.93
C ASP A 181 -2.51 0.64 23.89
N THR A 182 -2.83 1.94 23.81
CA THR A 182 -4.21 2.42 23.66
C THR A 182 -4.83 1.92 22.35
N VAL A 183 -4.12 2.02 21.23
CA VAL A 183 -4.62 1.57 19.93
C VAL A 183 -4.78 0.05 19.90
N LYS A 184 -3.82 -0.68 20.49
CA LYS A 184 -3.91 -2.14 20.65
C LYS A 184 -5.14 -2.54 21.44
N HIS A 185 -5.40 -1.85 22.55
CA HIS A 185 -6.58 -2.10 23.39
C HIS A 185 -7.88 -1.92 22.59
N ASP A 186 -8.00 -0.85 21.79
CA ASP A 186 -9.18 -0.57 20.98
C ASP A 186 -9.39 -1.61 19.87
N ILE A 187 -8.31 -2.03 19.21
CA ILE A 187 -8.35 -3.10 18.20
C ILE A 187 -8.85 -4.40 18.84
N LEU A 188 -8.30 -4.79 20.00
CA LEU A 188 -8.69 -6.02 20.70
C LEU A 188 -10.13 -5.96 21.21
N LEU A 189 -10.59 -4.79 21.67
CA LEU A 189 -11.98 -4.60 22.09
C LEU A 189 -12.95 -4.87 20.93
N LEU A 190 -12.67 -4.33 19.75
CA LEU A 190 -13.48 -4.55 18.55
C LEU A 190 -13.46 -6.01 18.12
N MET A 191 -12.27 -6.62 18.05
CA MET A 191 -12.14 -8.02 17.63
C MET A 191 -12.86 -8.96 18.61
N ASN A 192 -12.75 -8.73 19.91
CA ASN A 192 -13.47 -9.53 20.91
C ASN A 192 -14.99 -9.41 20.75
N ALA A 193 -15.52 -8.22 20.45
CA ALA A 193 -16.94 -8.04 20.16
C ALA A 193 -17.38 -8.86 18.96
N TRP A 194 -16.65 -8.80 17.83
CA TRP A 194 -16.95 -9.58 16.63
C TRP A 194 -16.88 -11.09 16.84
N ILE A 195 -15.89 -11.57 17.61
CA ILE A 195 -15.77 -13.00 17.97
C ILE A 195 -16.99 -13.44 18.81
N GLN A 196 -17.44 -12.61 19.74
CA GLN A 196 -18.63 -12.93 20.53
C GLN A 196 -19.90 -12.96 19.71
N GLU A 197 -20.06 -12.06 18.73
CA GLU A 197 -21.18 -12.07 17.79
C GLU A 197 -21.16 -13.33 16.91
N ASP A 198 -20.00 -13.75 16.40
CA ASP A 198 -19.85 -14.97 15.61
C ASP A 198 -20.28 -16.23 16.40
N ILE A 199 -19.86 -16.31 17.69
CA ILE A 199 -20.23 -17.41 18.61
C ILE A 199 -21.74 -17.41 18.94
N GLN A 200 -22.36 -16.23 19.09
CA GLN A 200 -23.80 -16.11 19.36
C GLN A 200 -24.64 -16.50 18.14
N GLY A 201 -24.26 -16.05 16.95
CA GLY A 201 -24.93 -16.43 15.70
C GLY A 201 -24.97 -17.93 15.46
N MET A 202 -23.92 -18.66 15.90
CA MET A 202 -23.91 -20.13 15.87
C MET A 202 -24.99 -20.81 16.74
N LYS A 203 -25.47 -20.15 17.81
CA LYS A 203 -26.41 -20.75 18.77
C LYS A 203 -27.86 -20.53 18.36
N GLU A 204 -28.10 -19.60 17.44
CA GLU A 204 -29.44 -19.20 17.02
C GLU A 204 -29.83 -19.76 15.63
N GLY A 205 -28.89 -20.38 14.88
CA GLY A 205 -29.09 -21.00 13.58
C GLY A 205 -29.01 -22.51 13.64
#